data_2e9c6b97e9abefa53ddb2f4ff8ca3115
#
_entry.id   2e9c6b97e9abefa53ddb2f4ff8ca3115
#
_cell.length_a   1.000
_cell.length_b   1.000
_cell.length_c   1.000
_cell.angle_alpha   90.00
_cell.angle_beta   90.00
_cell.angle_gamma   90.00
#
_symmetry.space_group_name_H-M   'P 1'
#
loop_
_entity.id
_entity.type
_entity.pdbx_description
1 polymer ?
#
loop_
_entity_poly.entity_id
_entity_poly.type
_entity_poly.pdbx_seq_one_letter_code
_entity_poly.pdbx_strand_id
1 'polypeptide(L)'
;FTMKDERYKDITVRMCLDHSSGLPGTQWKHFSVSTSSKFDYYNEVLNYLSNSTLKADPGTYSTYCNDGFTLAEMVVSKVRNMPYEDVLKKYITEKIGTKSTNTTYTINSDYPLVSEGKKPKEYFPIQGAGGITTSMIDLCKFGQIFLEPNSIISEKSKALMAKSWGTTFLKSDLGAIDFGLGWDLVRHHDPDYDFGDGVLAKGGNSMFFSSRLIIVPKYNAVLAFSETHDCGLDVPTTLMRLFNTYLEPNTYPDYSGIYAHAFGLQKITTIKSSMVVQDKTEKGWIMSDLLDYEDGKWTNEKGNQIFFEGDYLLKTTRNRTVAFAQKAKKQELNSVWK
;
A
#
# COMPACT_ATOMS: atom_id res chain seq x y z
N PHE A 1 -24.31 -21.72 4.39
CA PHE A 1 -25.24 -20.65 4.75
C PHE A 1 -26.48 -20.69 3.85
N THR A 2 -27.52 -19.98 4.23
CA THR A 2 -28.75 -19.88 3.45
C THR A 2 -29.13 -18.42 3.26
N MET A 3 -29.79 -18.11 2.13
CA MET A 3 -30.35 -16.78 1.85
C MET A 3 -31.81 -16.98 1.33
N LYS A 4 -32.58 -15.91 1.37
CA LYS A 4 -33.92 -15.89 0.72
C LYS A 4 -33.83 -15.91 -0.80
N ASP A 5 -32.70 -15.47 -1.34
CA ASP A 5 -32.41 -15.38 -2.76
C ASP A 5 -31.67 -16.64 -3.21
N GLU A 6 -32.35 -17.51 -3.95
CA GLU A 6 -31.82 -18.82 -4.36
C GLU A 6 -30.52 -18.76 -5.20
N ARG A 7 -30.24 -17.62 -5.80
CA ARG A 7 -28.97 -17.42 -6.55
C ARG A 7 -27.73 -17.57 -5.68
N TYR A 8 -27.85 -17.48 -4.34
CA TYR A 8 -26.72 -17.69 -3.44
C TYR A 8 -26.03 -19.05 -3.62
N LYS A 9 -26.73 -20.05 -4.18
CA LYS A 9 -26.20 -21.39 -4.42
C LYS A 9 -25.10 -21.40 -5.50
N ASP A 10 -25.05 -20.38 -6.34
CA ASP A 10 -24.04 -20.23 -7.39
C ASP A 10 -22.78 -19.51 -6.90
N ILE A 11 -22.77 -19.01 -5.67
CA ILE A 11 -21.61 -18.34 -5.09
C ILE A 11 -20.49 -19.35 -4.85
N THR A 12 -19.32 -19.08 -5.40
CA THR A 12 -18.10 -19.86 -5.18
C THR A 12 -17.14 -19.15 -4.24
N VAL A 13 -16.19 -19.91 -3.65
CA VAL A 13 -15.11 -19.33 -2.82
C VAL A 13 -14.31 -18.30 -3.63
N ARG A 14 -14.05 -18.55 -4.91
CA ARG A 14 -13.38 -17.59 -5.80
C ARG A 14 -14.12 -16.26 -5.84
N MET A 15 -15.43 -16.28 -6.01
CA MET A 15 -16.25 -15.06 -6.07
C MET A 15 -16.27 -14.29 -4.75
N CYS A 16 -16.03 -14.96 -3.61
CA CYS A 16 -15.82 -14.29 -2.34
C CYS A 16 -14.47 -13.55 -2.30
N LEU A 17 -13.43 -14.12 -2.91
CA LEU A 17 -12.07 -13.59 -2.88
C LEU A 17 -11.80 -12.50 -3.95
N ASP A 18 -12.54 -12.48 -5.06
CA ASP A 18 -12.46 -11.48 -6.11
C ASP A 18 -13.60 -10.45 -6.07
N HIS A 19 -14.37 -10.46 -5.00
CA HIS A 19 -15.49 -9.55 -4.74
C HIS A 19 -16.65 -9.63 -5.76
N SER A 20 -16.75 -10.72 -6.54
CA SER A 20 -17.82 -10.90 -7.53
C SER A 20 -19.01 -11.75 -7.04
N SER A 21 -19.10 -11.99 -5.75
CA SER A 21 -20.14 -12.87 -5.16
C SER A 21 -21.57 -12.35 -5.31
N GLY A 22 -21.77 -11.06 -5.56
CA GLY A 22 -23.09 -10.43 -5.57
C GLY A 22 -23.72 -10.27 -4.18
N LEU A 23 -23.00 -10.58 -3.10
CA LEU A 23 -23.47 -10.39 -1.73
C LEU A 23 -23.90 -8.93 -1.48
N PRO A 24 -24.88 -8.69 -0.58
CA PRO A 24 -25.50 -7.38 -0.41
C PRO A 24 -24.52 -6.27 0.04
N GLY A 25 -23.42 -6.63 0.64
CA GLY A 25 -22.37 -5.71 1.07
C GLY A 25 -21.74 -6.18 2.38
N THR A 26 -20.91 -5.33 2.96
CA THR A 26 -20.33 -5.60 4.27
C THR A 26 -21.36 -5.36 5.37
N GLN A 27 -21.53 -6.34 6.24
CA GLN A 27 -22.28 -6.17 7.47
C GLN A 27 -21.41 -5.40 8.47
N TRP A 28 -21.79 -4.14 8.75
CA TRP A 28 -20.99 -3.24 9.56
C TRP A 28 -21.25 -3.31 11.07
N LYS A 29 -22.36 -3.94 11.46
CA LYS A 29 -22.69 -4.09 12.88
C LYS A 29 -21.70 -5.04 13.55
N HIS A 30 -21.03 -4.55 14.58
CA HIS A 30 -20.03 -5.29 15.36
C HIS A 30 -18.78 -5.78 14.56
N PHE A 31 -18.52 -5.24 13.39
CA PHE A 31 -17.31 -5.60 12.64
C PHE A 31 -16.03 -5.15 13.36
N SER A 32 -16.12 -4.07 14.13
CA SER A 32 -15.10 -3.60 15.08
C SER A 32 -15.77 -3.33 16.44
N VAL A 33 -15.17 -3.82 17.50
CA VAL A 33 -15.67 -3.69 18.88
C VAL A 33 -14.55 -3.25 19.81
N SER A 34 -14.89 -2.57 20.90
CA SER A 34 -13.94 -2.08 21.92
C SER A 34 -13.70 -3.05 23.07
N THR A 35 -14.31 -4.24 23.02
CA THR A 35 -14.18 -5.27 24.06
C THR A 35 -13.37 -6.46 23.58
N SER A 36 -12.52 -7.00 24.44
CA SER A 36 -11.75 -8.22 24.19
C SER A 36 -12.57 -9.51 24.26
N SER A 37 -13.85 -9.43 24.64
CA SER A 37 -14.74 -10.60 24.63
C SER A 37 -14.92 -11.10 23.21
N LYS A 38 -14.69 -12.40 22.99
CA LYS A 38 -14.95 -13.01 21.68
C LYS A 38 -16.42 -12.83 21.34
N PHE A 39 -16.67 -12.23 20.19
CA PHE A 39 -17.99 -11.97 19.66
C PHE A 39 -18.30 -12.98 18.56
N ASP A 40 -19.48 -13.59 18.63
CA ASP A 40 -19.90 -14.57 17.61
C ASP A 40 -20.38 -13.87 16.34
N TYR A 41 -19.43 -13.29 15.63
CA TYR A 41 -19.66 -12.58 14.39
C TYR A 41 -20.14 -13.50 13.26
N TYR A 42 -19.78 -14.77 13.30
CA TYR A 42 -20.21 -15.74 12.28
C TYR A 42 -21.73 -15.89 12.28
N ASN A 43 -22.33 -16.08 13.45
CA ASN A 43 -23.78 -16.16 13.57
C ASN A 43 -24.46 -14.84 13.17
N GLU A 44 -23.87 -13.69 13.46
CA GLU A 44 -24.43 -12.41 13.00
C GLU A 44 -24.41 -12.27 11.48
N VAL A 45 -23.29 -12.60 10.82
CA VAL A 45 -23.20 -12.58 9.36
C VAL A 45 -24.18 -13.56 8.74
N LEU A 46 -24.27 -14.79 9.27
CA LEU A 46 -25.20 -15.79 8.75
C LEU A 46 -26.66 -15.36 8.90
N ASN A 47 -27.03 -14.77 10.04
CA ASN A 47 -28.37 -14.21 10.26
C ASN A 47 -28.66 -13.03 9.32
N TYR A 48 -27.70 -12.15 9.12
CA TYR A 48 -27.84 -11.05 8.17
C TYR A 48 -28.05 -11.57 6.76
N LEU A 49 -27.22 -12.50 6.29
CA LEU A 49 -27.33 -13.07 4.95
C LEU A 49 -28.64 -13.85 4.76
N SER A 50 -29.10 -14.60 5.76
CA SER A 50 -30.38 -15.37 5.67
C SER A 50 -31.60 -14.49 5.44
N ASN A 51 -31.52 -13.21 5.80
CA ASN A 51 -32.57 -12.21 5.62
C ASN A 51 -32.33 -11.25 4.44
N SER A 52 -31.25 -11.43 3.72
CA SER A 52 -30.80 -10.56 2.63
C SER A 52 -31.07 -11.18 1.25
N THR A 53 -30.99 -10.35 0.22
CA THR A 53 -31.00 -10.73 -1.19
C THR A 53 -29.68 -10.31 -1.83
N LEU A 54 -29.31 -10.97 -2.92
CA LEU A 54 -28.13 -10.57 -3.68
C LEU A 54 -28.36 -9.27 -4.43
N LYS A 55 -27.36 -8.40 -4.47
CA LYS A 55 -27.38 -7.15 -5.24
C LYS A 55 -27.16 -7.36 -6.75
N ALA A 56 -26.57 -8.49 -7.11
CA ALA A 56 -26.32 -8.90 -8.49
C ALA A 56 -26.24 -10.42 -8.60
N ASP A 57 -26.32 -10.94 -9.82
CA ASP A 57 -26.01 -12.34 -10.08
C ASP A 57 -24.54 -12.63 -9.77
N PRO A 58 -24.23 -13.75 -9.10
CA PRO A 58 -22.85 -14.13 -8.80
C PRO A 58 -21.97 -14.15 -10.07
N GLY A 59 -20.81 -13.51 -10.00
CA GLY A 59 -19.86 -13.43 -11.10
C GLY A 59 -20.13 -12.31 -12.11
N THR A 60 -21.16 -11.49 -11.94
CA THR A 60 -21.52 -10.43 -12.92
C THR A 60 -20.60 -9.21 -12.84
N TYR A 61 -20.35 -8.72 -11.64
CA TYR A 61 -19.39 -7.64 -11.41
C TYR A 61 -18.79 -7.69 -10.00
N SER A 62 -17.62 -7.13 -9.85
CA SER A 62 -16.92 -7.09 -8.57
C SER A 62 -17.26 -5.80 -7.81
N THR A 63 -17.67 -5.97 -6.56
CA THR A 63 -17.89 -4.88 -5.60
C THR A 63 -17.37 -5.30 -4.24
N TYR A 64 -16.49 -4.50 -3.66
CA TYR A 64 -15.83 -4.81 -2.40
C TYR A 64 -16.80 -5.28 -1.32
N CYS A 65 -16.52 -6.43 -0.71
CA CYS A 65 -17.39 -7.04 0.28
C CYS A 65 -16.60 -7.89 1.29
N ASN A 66 -16.53 -7.44 2.55
CA ASN A 66 -15.84 -8.16 3.62
C ASN A 66 -16.57 -9.46 3.99
N ASP A 67 -17.91 -9.52 3.86
CA ASP A 67 -18.67 -10.73 4.21
C ASP A 67 -18.27 -11.93 3.36
N GLY A 68 -17.84 -11.71 2.12
CA GLY A 68 -17.24 -12.75 1.28
C GLY A 68 -15.99 -13.36 1.91
N PHE A 69 -15.11 -12.53 2.47
CA PHE A 69 -13.92 -12.98 3.17
C PHE A 69 -14.23 -13.66 4.50
N THR A 70 -15.25 -13.18 5.22
CA THR A 70 -15.75 -13.87 6.41
C THR A 70 -16.28 -15.27 6.08
N LEU A 71 -17.02 -15.43 4.97
CA LEU A 71 -17.43 -16.75 4.50
C LEU A 71 -16.25 -17.63 4.10
N ALA A 72 -15.24 -17.08 3.43
CA ALA A 72 -14.02 -17.81 3.09
C ALA A 72 -13.26 -18.26 4.35
N GLU A 73 -13.17 -17.41 5.37
CA GLU A 73 -12.64 -17.74 6.69
C GLU A 73 -13.38 -18.92 7.33
N MET A 74 -14.72 -18.90 7.32
CA MET A 74 -15.54 -20.01 7.83
C MET A 74 -15.28 -21.31 7.05
N VAL A 75 -15.13 -21.24 5.73
CA VAL A 75 -14.80 -22.40 4.89
C VAL A 75 -13.46 -22.99 5.29
N VAL A 76 -12.43 -22.16 5.44
CA VAL A 76 -11.09 -22.59 5.85
C VAL A 76 -11.13 -23.27 7.23
N SER A 77 -11.78 -22.63 8.20
CA SER A 77 -11.91 -23.18 9.57
C SER A 77 -12.62 -24.52 9.56
N LYS A 78 -13.72 -24.63 8.79
CA LYS A 78 -14.50 -25.88 8.67
C LYS A 78 -13.70 -26.99 7.99
N VAL A 79 -13.04 -26.71 6.87
CA VAL A 79 -12.26 -27.71 6.13
C VAL A 79 -11.06 -28.20 6.93
N ARG A 80 -10.42 -27.31 7.70
CA ARG A 80 -9.27 -27.66 8.56
C ARG A 80 -9.67 -28.19 9.92
N ASN A 81 -10.96 -28.12 10.27
CA ASN A 81 -11.50 -28.48 11.58
C ASN A 81 -10.73 -27.84 12.74
N MET A 82 -10.44 -26.55 12.61
CA MET A 82 -9.74 -25.76 13.62
C MET A 82 -10.10 -24.27 13.52
N PRO A 83 -9.96 -23.50 14.62
CA PRO A 83 -10.17 -22.05 14.58
C PRO A 83 -9.27 -21.38 13.54
N TYR A 84 -9.72 -20.27 12.96
CA TYR A 84 -8.96 -19.55 11.93
C TYR A 84 -7.60 -19.05 12.46
N GLU A 85 -7.53 -18.60 13.70
CA GLU A 85 -6.29 -18.20 14.36
C GLU A 85 -5.24 -19.33 14.39
N ASP A 86 -5.67 -20.56 14.59
CA ASP A 86 -4.78 -21.74 14.56
C ASP A 86 -4.37 -22.10 13.13
N VAL A 87 -5.28 -21.90 12.16
CA VAL A 87 -4.94 -22.04 10.73
C VAL A 87 -3.87 -21.03 10.34
N LEU A 88 -4.09 -19.75 10.68
CA LEU A 88 -3.15 -18.66 10.42
C LEU A 88 -1.77 -19.02 11.03
N LYS A 89 -1.75 -19.40 12.29
CA LYS A 89 -0.54 -19.78 13.00
C LYS A 89 0.19 -20.93 12.33
N LYS A 90 -0.48 -22.06 12.15
CA LYS A 90 0.12 -23.31 11.66
C LYS A 90 0.59 -23.24 10.22
N TYR A 91 -0.18 -22.58 9.35
CA TYR A 91 0.05 -22.62 7.90
C TYR A 91 0.77 -21.40 7.35
N ILE A 92 0.76 -20.28 8.08
CA ILE A 92 1.37 -19.03 7.64
C ILE A 92 2.46 -18.59 8.63
N THR A 93 2.10 -18.13 9.83
CA THR A 93 3.02 -17.38 10.70
C THR A 93 4.23 -18.21 11.17
N GLU A 94 4.01 -19.46 11.54
CA GLU A 94 5.10 -20.38 11.90
C GLU A 94 5.99 -20.75 10.71
N LYS A 95 5.40 -20.81 9.51
CA LYS A 95 6.13 -21.19 8.29
C LYS A 95 7.06 -20.10 7.78
N ILE A 96 6.63 -18.85 7.91
CA ILE A 96 7.42 -17.69 7.46
C ILE A 96 8.18 -16.99 8.59
N GLY A 97 8.08 -17.52 9.81
CA GLY A 97 8.84 -17.02 10.96
C GLY A 97 8.44 -15.60 11.38
N THR A 98 7.14 -15.26 11.33
CA THR A 98 6.65 -13.98 11.87
C THR A 98 6.60 -14.04 13.39
N LYS A 99 6.86 -12.90 14.04
CA LYS A 99 6.91 -12.80 15.49
C LYS A 99 5.78 -11.97 16.09
N SER A 100 5.22 -11.06 15.28
CA SER A 100 4.23 -10.06 15.73
C SER A 100 2.92 -10.15 14.96
N THR A 101 2.68 -11.26 14.24
CA THR A 101 1.46 -11.47 13.46
C THR A 101 0.47 -12.32 14.26
N ASN A 102 -0.69 -11.75 14.54
CA ASN A 102 -1.73 -12.40 15.34
C ASN A 102 -3.12 -11.95 14.84
N THR A 103 -4.17 -12.58 15.37
CA THR A 103 -5.50 -11.99 15.28
C THR A 103 -5.67 -10.91 16.35
N THR A 104 -6.62 -10.00 16.19
CA THR A 104 -6.84 -8.92 17.17
C THR A 104 -7.18 -9.41 18.57
N TYR A 105 -7.69 -10.64 18.72
CA TYR A 105 -8.00 -11.24 20.03
C TYR A 105 -6.80 -11.88 20.74
N THR A 106 -5.73 -12.17 20.02
CA THR A 106 -4.55 -12.85 20.55
C THR A 106 -3.36 -11.92 20.77
N ILE A 107 -3.54 -10.63 20.48
CA ILE A 107 -2.50 -9.63 20.69
C ILE A 107 -2.23 -9.40 22.16
N ASN A 108 -0.94 -9.52 22.52
CA ASN A 108 -0.45 -8.99 23.78
C ASN A 108 -0.41 -7.46 23.69
N SER A 109 -1.02 -6.79 24.66
CA SER A 109 -1.54 -5.43 24.58
C SER A 109 -0.54 -4.27 24.66
N ASP A 110 0.76 -4.51 24.63
CA ASP A 110 1.78 -3.54 24.98
C ASP A 110 2.46 -2.85 23.79
N TYR A 111 1.83 -2.83 22.62
CA TYR A 111 2.37 -2.02 21.53
C TYR A 111 1.96 -0.56 21.68
N PRO A 112 2.89 0.37 21.53
CA PRO A 112 2.59 1.79 21.64
C PRO A 112 1.68 2.25 20.51
N LEU A 113 0.55 2.87 20.87
CA LEU A 113 -0.23 3.66 19.91
C LEU A 113 0.52 4.96 19.64
N VAL A 114 0.94 5.19 18.43
CA VAL A 114 1.70 6.38 17.99
C VAL A 114 0.79 7.62 17.87
N SER A 115 -0.34 7.70 18.52
CA SER A 115 -1.22 8.86 18.47
C SER A 115 -1.31 9.56 19.81
N GLU A 116 -1.36 10.88 19.79
CA GLU A 116 -1.69 11.68 20.96
C GLU A 116 -3.08 11.28 21.49
N GLY A 117 -3.11 10.87 22.76
CA GLY A 117 -4.33 10.50 23.47
C GLY A 117 -4.53 8.98 23.62
N LYS A 118 -5.36 8.62 24.62
CA LYS A 118 -5.76 7.23 24.87
C LYS A 118 -6.84 6.84 23.86
N LYS A 119 -6.46 6.16 22.80
CA LYS A 119 -7.44 5.54 21.88
C LYS A 119 -7.92 4.21 22.46
N PRO A 120 -9.21 3.86 22.30
CA PRO A 120 -9.70 2.55 22.69
C PRO A 120 -9.05 1.48 21.79
N LYS A 121 -8.86 0.28 22.35
CA LYS A 121 -8.42 -0.86 21.58
C LYS A 121 -9.53 -1.26 20.61
N GLU A 122 -9.14 -1.61 19.39
CA GLU A 122 -10.02 -2.19 18.39
C GLU A 122 -9.83 -3.70 18.34
N TYR A 123 -10.93 -4.41 18.33
CA TYR A 123 -10.98 -5.85 18.12
C TYR A 123 -11.87 -6.14 16.91
N PHE A 124 -11.36 -6.93 15.98
CA PHE A 124 -12.06 -7.27 14.74
C PHE A 124 -12.48 -8.73 14.76
N PRO A 125 -13.75 -9.03 14.98
CA PRO A 125 -14.28 -10.39 14.91
C PRO A 125 -14.16 -11.00 13.51
N ILE A 126 -14.05 -10.17 12.48
CA ILE A 126 -13.86 -10.53 11.07
C ILE A 126 -12.39 -10.87 10.77
N GLN A 127 -11.88 -11.95 11.35
CA GLN A 127 -10.44 -12.24 11.35
C GLN A 127 -9.84 -12.32 9.94
N GLY A 128 -10.47 -13.06 9.03
CA GLY A 128 -10.00 -13.22 7.65
C GLY A 128 -10.25 -11.99 6.76
N ALA A 129 -11.17 -11.11 7.14
CA ALA A 129 -11.49 -9.91 6.37
C ALA A 129 -10.76 -8.65 6.87
N GLY A 130 -10.34 -8.61 8.15
CA GLY A 130 -9.72 -7.41 8.70
C GLY A 130 -9.12 -7.57 10.09
N GLY A 131 -9.20 -8.76 10.72
CA GLY A 131 -8.81 -8.95 12.10
C GLY A 131 -7.37 -9.43 12.32
N ILE A 132 -6.51 -9.36 11.33
CA ILE A 132 -5.10 -9.68 11.48
C ILE A 132 -4.33 -8.39 11.79
N THR A 133 -3.51 -8.45 12.84
CA THR A 133 -2.55 -7.40 13.18
C THR A 133 -1.14 -7.93 13.02
N THR A 134 -0.24 -7.08 12.53
CA THR A 134 1.12 -7.48 12.24
C THR A 134 2.07 -6.27 12.31
N SER A 135 3.37 -6.53 12.43
CA SER A 135 4.38 -5.49 12.21
C SER A 135 4.68 -5.35 10.72
N MET A 136 5.19 -4.17 10.33
CA MET A 136 5.58 -3.94 8.93
C MET A 136 6.68 -4.91 8.46
N ILE A 137 7.60 -5.31 9.36
CA ILE A 137 8.62 -6.32 9.06
C ILE A 137 7.97 -7.68 8.75
N ASP A 138 7.00 -8.11 9.54
CA ASP A 138 6.34 -9.40 9.33
C ASP A 138 5.42 -9.35 8.10
N LEU A 139 4.84 -8.18 7.80
CA LEU A 139 4.06 -7.98 6.57
C LEU A 139 4.95 -8.03 5.33
N CYS A 140 6.19 -7.50 5.39
CA CYS A 140 7.18 -7.68 4.33
C CYS A 140 7.56 -9.15 4.13
N LYS A 141 7.75 -9.94 5.21
CA LYS A 141 7.99 -11.38 5.09
C LYS A 141 6.82 -12.11 4.41
N PHE A 142 5.58 -11.72 4.74
CA PHE A 142 4.41 -12.24 4.03
C PHE A 142 4.46 -11.87 2.54
N GLY A 143 4.80 -10.63 2.19
CA GLY A 143 4.96 -10.22 0.79
C GLY A 143 6.03 -11.00 0.05
N GLN A 144 7.14 -11.34 0.70
CA GLN A 144 8.24 -12.11 0.11
C GLN A 144 7.83 -13.50 -0.37
N ILE A 145 6.82 -14.13 0.24
CA ILE A 145 6.33 -15.45 -0.24
C ILE A 145 5.88 -15.40 -1.71
N PHE A 146 5.44 -14.25 -2.21
CA PHE A 146 5.00 -14.08 -3.60
C PHE A 146 6.17 -13.87 -4.56
N LEU A 147 7.33 -13.47 -4.07
CA LEU A 147 8.56 -13.27 -4.85
C LEU A 147 9.47 -14.49 -4.84
N GLU A 148 9.49 -15.23 -3.74
CA GLU A 148 10.36 -16.39 -3.57
C GLU A 148 9.83 -17.62 -4.32
N PRO A 149 10.63 -18.28 -5.16
CA PRO A 149 10.23 -19.55 -5.75
C PRO A 149 10.09 -20.63 -4.67
N ASN A 150 9.17 -21.57 -4.87
CA ASN A 150 8.92 -22.69 -3.96
C ASN A 150 8.66 -22.30 -2.49
N SER A 151 8.04 -21.15 -2.27
CA SER A 151 7.58 -20.73 -0.94
C SER A 151 6.44 -21.61 -0.43
N ILE A 152 5.82 -21.22 0.68
CA ILE A 152 4.66 -21.94 1.25
C ILE A 152 3.42 -21.95 0.33
N ILE A 153 3.42 -21.13 -0.72
CA ILE A 153 2.38 -21.06 -1.75
C ILE A 153 2.98 -21.55 -3.08
N SER A 154 2.31 -22.49 -3.73
CA SER A 154 2.77 -23.01 -5.04
C SER A 154 2.72 -21.93 -6.11
N GLU A 155 3.60 -22.01 -7.12
CA GLU A 155 3.63 -21.07 -8.24
C GLU A 155 2.27 -21.01 -8.97
N LYS A 156 1.57 -22.14 -9.09
CA LYS A 156 0.21 -22.20 -9.62
C LYS A 156 -0.76 -21.35 -8.80
N SER A 157 -0.67 -21.41 -7.48
CA SER A 157 -1.54 -20.62 -6.58
C SER A 157 -1.19 -19.14 -6.63
N LYS A 158 0.09 -18.77 -6.67
CA LYS A 158 0.52 -17.38 -6.86
C LYS A 158 -0.01 -16.79 -8.16
N ALA A 159 0.14 -17.53 -9.26
CA ALA A 159 -0.39 -17.11 -10.57
C ALA A 159 -1.92 -16.93 -10.56
N LEU A 160 -2.64 -17.82 -9.87
CA LEU A 160 -4.09 -17.69 -9.71
C LEU A 160 -4.47 -16.46 -8.87
N MET A 161 -3.74 -16.18 -7.79
CA MET A 161 -3.98 -15.03 -6.92
C MET A 161 -3.65 -13.71 -7.63
N ALA A 162 -2.60 -13.70 -8.45
CA ALA A 162 -2.14 -12.52 -9.21
C ALA A 162 -2.91 -12.27 -10.50
N LYS A 163 -3.78 -13.19 -10.92
CA LYS A 163 -4.61 -12.99 -12.12
C LYS A 163 -5.70 -11.96 -11.81
N SER A 164 -5.95 -11.04 -12.75
CA SER A 164 -7.14 -10.19 -12.72
C SER A 164 -8.41 -11.04 -12.87
N TRP A 165 -9.23 -11.05 -11.83
CA TRP A 165 -10.51 -11.73 -11.76
C TRP A 165 -11.67 -10.76 -11.69
N GLY A 166 -11.40 -9.49 -11.41
CA GLY A 166 -12.40 -8.45 -11.33
C GLY A 166 -13.28 -8.44 -12.57
N THR A 167 -14.58 -8.37 -12.37
CA THR A 167 -15.57 -8.31 -13.44
C THR A 167 -16.27 -6.97 -13.40
N THR A 168 -16.50 -6.38 -14.57
CA THR A 168 -17.30 -5.17 -14.73
C THR A 168 -18.04 -5.21 -16.06
N PHE A 169 -19.27 -4.74 -16.06
CA PHE A 169 -20.03 -4.51 -17.28
C PHE A 169 -19.91 -3.07 -17.79
N LEU A 170 -19.25 -2.21 -17.01
CA LEU A 170 -19.01 -0.83 -17.39
C LEU A 170 -17.82 -0.78 -18.35
N LYS A 171 -18.04 -0.29 -19.54
CA LYS A 171 -16.97 0.13 -20.44
C LYS A 171 -16.54 1.52 -19.99
N SER A 172 -15.55 1.59 -19.15
CA SER A 172 -15.01 2.85 -18.65
C SER A 172 -13.55 2.95 -19.06
N ASP A 173 -13.18 4.08 -19.63
CA ASP A 173 -11.78 4.45 -19.88
C ASP A 173 -11.07 4.85 -18.56
N LEU A 174 -11.81 4.89 -17.44
CA LEU A 174 -11.33 5.25 -16.11
C LEU A 174 -10.61 4.09 -15.38
N GLY A 175 -10.22 3.06 -16.10
CA GLY A 175 -9.50 1.92 -15.55
C GLY A 175 -10.43 0.81 -15.04
N ALA A 176 -10.00 -0.42 -15.22
CA ALA A 176 -10.68 -1.59 -14.67
C ALA A 176 -10.30 -1.76 -13.20
N ILE A 177 -11.26 -2.21 -12.39
CA ILE A 177 -10.95 -2.70 -11.04
C ILE A 177 -10.33 -4.08 -11.23
N ASP A 178 -9.01 -4.19 -11.04
CA ASP A 178 -8.27 -5.42 -11.23
C ASP A 178 -8.11 -6.19 -9.92
N PHE A 179 -9.22 -6.65 -9.33
CA PHE A 179 -9.16 -7.53 -8.18
C PHE A 179 -8.49 -8.86 -8.51
N GLY A 180 -7.50 -9.24 -7.70
CA GLY A 180 -7.00 -10.61 -7.64
C GLY A 180 -7.74 -11.43 -6.58
N LEU A 181 -7.27 -12.65 -6.32
CA LEU A 181 -7.81 -13.43 -5.20
C LEU A 181 -7.21 -12.93 -3.89
N GLY A 182 -7.94 -12.08 -3.19
CA GLY A 182 -7.52 -11.41 -1.96
C GLY A 182 -6.66 -10.14 -2.18
N TRP A 183 -6.46 -9.70 -3.41
CA TRP A 183 -5.74 -8.49 -3.74
C TRP A 183 -6.68 -7.40 -4.25
N ASP A 184 -6.51 -6.17 -3.79
CA ASP A 184 -7.27 -5.02 -4.28
C ASP A 184 -6.81 -4.63 -5.69
N LEU A 185 -5.53 -4.91 -5.99
CA LEU A 185 -4.92 -4.58 -7.26
C LEU A 185 -3.91 -5.65 -7.66
N VAL A 186 -4.01 -6.18 -8.88
CA VAL A 186 -3.05 -7.11 -9.49
C VAL A 186 -2.40 -6.55 -10.76
N ARG A 187 -2.77 -5.32 -11.15
CA ARG A 187 -2.18 -4.57 -12.24
C ARG A 187 -2.30 -3.08 -11.95
N HIS A 188 -1.26 -2.33 -12.20
CA HIS A 188 -1.30 -0.87 -12.08
C HIS A 188 -1.35 -0.28 -13.48
N HIS A 189 -2.45 0.39 -13.82
CA HIS A 189 -2.67 0.99 -15.15
C HIS A 189 -2.39 2.49 -15.19
N ASP A 190 -2.05 3.09 -14.06
CA ASP A 190 -1.70 4.48 -14.02
C ASP A 190 -0.30 4.67 -14.63
N PRO A 191 -0.17 5.39 -15.75
CA PRO A 191 1.12 5.61 -16.40
C PRO A 191 2.13 6.30 -15.49
N ASP A 192 1.67 7.09 -14.50
CA ASP A 192 2.54 7.74 -13.53
C ASP A 192 3.05 6.78 -12.44
N TYR A 193 2.42 5.60 -12.32
CA TYR A 193 2.71 4.59 -11.30
C TYR A 193 2.89 3.19 -11.89
N ASP A 194 3.39 3.09 -13.12
CA ASP A 194 3.66 1.79 -13.74
C ASP A 194 4.81 1.08 -13.04
N PHE A 195 4.47 0.16 -12.17
CA PHE A 195 5.44 -0.69 -11.48
C PHE A 195 5.73 -2.00 -12.22
N GLY A 196 5.23 -2.15 -13.42
CA GLY A 196 5.38 -3.35 -14.24
C GLY A 196 4.35 -4.44 -13.95
N ASP A 197 4.48 -5.54 -14.69
CA ASP A 197 3.57 -6.68 -14.60
C ASP A 197 3.68 -7.43 -13.27
N GLY A 198 2.56 -7.96 -12.81
CA GLY A 198 2.49 -8.82 -11.64
C GLY A 198 2.54 -8.09 -10.30
N VAL A 199 2.38 -6.77 -10.30
CA VAL A 199 2.23 -5.99 -9.06
C VAL A 199 1.02 -6.47 -8.28
N LEU A 200 1.20 -6.65 -6.97
CA LEU A 200 0.13 -7.00 -6.05
C LEU A 200 0.02 -5.93 -4.98
N ALA A 201 -1.19 -5.43 -4.74
CA ALA A 201 -1.40 -4.46 -3.67
C ALA A 201 -2.65 -4.77 -2.85
N LYS A 202 -2.54 -4.54 -1.54
CA LYS A 202 -3.65 -4.68 -0.60
C LYS A 202 -3.62 -3.57 0.44
N GLY A 203 -4.76 -2.93 0.63
CA GLY A 203 -4.99 -1.99 1.70
C GLY A 203 -5.63 -2.62 2.94
N GLY A 204 -5.45 -2.00 4.08
CA GLY A 204 -6.13 -2.34 5.32
C GLY A 204 -6.35 -1.09 6.16
N ASN A 205 -7.61 -0.75 6.45
CA ASN A 205 -7.97 0.41 7.23
C ASN A 205 -8.80 0.00 8.44
N SER A 206 -8.46 0.56 9.59
CA SER A 206 -9.26 0.55 10.79
C SER A 206 -9.73 1.98 11.13
N MET A 207 -10.31 2.19 12.31
CA MET A 207 -10.62 3.55 12.75
C MET A 207 -9.38 4.37 13.11
N PHE A 208 -8.25 3.72 13.40
CA PHE A 208 -7.04 4.38 13.92
C PHE A 208 -5.79 4.11 13.11
N PHE A 209 -5.83 3.17 12.18
CA PHE A 209 -4.69 2.77 11.37
C PHE A 209 -5.08 2.64 9.91
N SER A 210 -4.21 3.09 9.04
CA SER A 210 -4.21 2.75 7.63
C SER A 210 -2.93 1.99 7.30
N SER A 211 -3.01 0.99 6.45
CA SER A 211 -1.88 0.18 6.05
C SER A 211 -1.95 -0.20 4.57
N ARG A 212 -0.77 -0.42 4.00
CA ARG A 212 -0.62 -0.87 2.61
C ARG A 212 0.48 -1.91 2.52
N LEU A 213 0.24 -2.90 1.68
CA LEU A 213 1.24 -3.85 1.21
C LEU A 213 1.29 -3.75 -0.30
N ILE A 214 2.48 -3.51 -0.86
CA ILE A 214 2.73 -3.46 -2.29
C ILE A 214 3.89 -4.40 -2.59
N ILE A 215 3.70 -5.29 -3.57
CA ILE A 215 4.71 -6.27 -4.02
C ILE A 215 4.99 -5.98 -5.47
N VAL A 216 6.24 -5.76 -5.82
CA VAL A 216 6.69 -5.42 -7.17
C VAL A 216 7.68 -6.45 -7.67
N PRO A 217 7.22 -7.49 -8.41
CA PRO A 217 8.09 -8.57 -8.89
C PRO A 217 9.24 -8.09 -9.77
N LYS A 218 9.01 -7.11 -10.63
CA LYS A 218 10.04 -6.51 -11.52
C LYS A 218 11.31 -6.13 -10.76
N TYR A 219 11.18 -5.65 -9.53
CA TYR A 219 12.30 -5.18 -8.72
C TYR A 219 12.61 -6.10 -7.54
N ASN A 220 11.95 -7.25 -7.46
CA ASN A 220 12.05 -8.15 -6.31
C ASN A 220 11.85 -7.41 -4.98
N ALA A 221 10.85 -6.52 -4.93
CA ALA A 221 10.65 -5.57 -3.85
C ALA A 221 9.30 -5.74 -3.18
N VAL A 222 9.28 -5.52 -1.87
CA VAL A 222 8.06 -5.45 -1.05
C VAL A 222 8.09 -4.17 -0.24
N LEU A 223 7.01 -3.41 -0.30
CA LEU A 223 6.75 -2.27 0.57
C LEU A 223 5.61 -2.59 1.51
N ALA A 224 5.84 -2.46 2.81
CA ALA A 224 4.79 -2.42 3.82
C ALA A 224 4.80 -1.06 4.52
N PHE A 225 3.64 -0.43 4.61
CA PHE A 225 3.48 0.90 5.16
C PHE A 225 2.29 0.93 6.12
N SER A 226 2.42 1.67 7.22
CA SER A 226 1.32 1.92 8.15
C SER A 226 1.41 3.31 8.75
N GLU A 227 0.26 3.90 8.96
CA GLU A 227 0.09 5.23 9.54
C GLU A 227 -1.08 5.23 10.53
N THR A 228 -1.08 6.21 11.43
CA THR A 228 -2.14 6.38 12.44
C THR A 228 -3.21 7.39 12.03
N HIS A 229 -3.10 7.90 10.82
CA HIS A 229 -4.06 8.79 10.19
C HIS A 229 -4.08 8.46 8.70
N ASP A 230 -5.24 8.43 8.09
CA ASP A 230 -5.33 8.16 6.64
C ASP A 230 -4.81 9.37 5.86
N CYS A 231 -3.58 9.31 5.40
CA CYS A 231 -3.00 10.30 4.48
C CYS A 231 -3.27 9.96 3.00
N GLY A 232 -4.12 8.97 2.75
CA GLY A 232 -4.49 8.53 1.42
C GLY A 232 -3.51 7.56 0.77
N LEU A 233 -3.80 7.21 -0.48
CA LEU A 233 -2.98 6.28 -1.27
C LEU A 233 -1.64 6.87 -1.72
N ASP A 234 -1.49 8.18 -1.67
CA ASP A 234 -0.40 8.89 -2.32
C ASP A 234 0.97 8.64 -1.69
N VAL A 235 1.04 8.52 -0.34
CA VAL A 235 2.33 8.34 0.34
C VAL A 235 2.97 6.99 0.02
N PRO A 236 2.30 5.83 0.20
CA PRO A 236 2.88 4.53 -0.13
C PRO A 236 3.23 4.41 -1.61
N THR A 237 2.38 4.92 -2.48
CA THR A 237 2.58 4.88 -3.93
C THR A 237 3.75 5.77 -4.34
N THR A 238 3.84 6.97 -3.79
CA THR A 238 4.97 7.88 -4.01
C THR A 238 6.29 7.28 -3.51
N LEU A 239 6.29 6.66 -2.33
CA LEU A 239 7.48 5.97 -1.81
C LEU A 239 7.92 4.82 -2.72
N MET A 240 6.97 4.02 -3.23
CA MET A 240 7.29 2.95 -4.16
C MET A 240 7.80 3.50 -5.49
N ARG A 241 7.21 4.57 -6.02
CA ARG A 241 7.72 5.26 -7.22
C ARG A 241 9.15 5.74 -7.04
N LEU A 242 9.46 6.40 -5.93
CA LEU A 242 10.82 6.84 -5.61
C LEU A 242 11.79 5.66 -5.50
N PHE A 243 11.36 4.58 -4.85
CA PHE A 243 12.16 3.37 -4.69
C PHE A 243 12.44 2.70 -6.05
N ASN A 244 11.43 2.53 -6.88
CA ASN A 244 11.58 1.98 -8.24
C ASN A 244 12.48 2.88 -9.09
N THR A 245 12.26 4.19 -9.01
CA THR A 245 13.11 5.18 -9.67
C THR A 245 14.57 5.02 -9.25
N TYR A 246 14.84 4.79 -7.99
CA TYR A 246 16.21 4.55 -7.50
C TYR A 246 16.83 3.27 -8.05
N LEU A 247 16.08 2.20 -8.20
CA LEU A 247 16.56 0.89 -8.67
C LEU A 247 16.86 0.82 -10.18
N GLU A 248 16.23 1.66 -10.99
CA GLU A 248 16.53 1.69 -12.42
C GLU A 248 17.88 2.35 -12.72
N PRO A 249 18.61 2.00 -13.78
CA PRO A 249 19.84 2.68 -14.16
C PRO A 249 19.62 4.19 -14.32
N ASN A 250 20.50 4.98 -13.74
CA ASN A 250 20.42 6.43 -13.89
C ASN A 250 21.00 6.85 -15.27
N THR A 251 20.14 7.37 -16.12
CA THR A 251 20.53 7.93 -17.44
C THR A 251 20.51 9.45 -17.46
N TYR A 252 20.12 10.07 -16.35
CA TYR A 252 20.02 11.52 -16.23
C TYR A 252 21.27 12.14 -15.61
N PRO A 253 21.58 13.41 -15.90
CA PRO A 253 22.70 14.10 -15.30
C PRO A 253 22.58 14.18 -13.77
N ASP A 254 23.67 13.87 -13.06
CA ASP A 254 23.73 13.99 -11.60
C ASP A 254 24.34 15.34 -11.20
N TYR A 255 23.50 16.20 -10.65
CA TYR A 255 23.90 17.49 -10.10
C TYR A 255 23.86 17.51 -8.57
N SER A 256 23.82 16.36 -7.92
CA SER A 256 23.78 16.28 -6.46
C SER A 256 24.98 16.99 -5.83
N GLY A 257 24.69 17.78 -4.79
CA GLY A 257 25.71 18.56 -4.10
C GLY A 257 25.14 19.67 -3.24
N ILE A 258 26.05 20.41 -2.62
CA ILE A 258 25.72 21.61 -1.87
C ILE A 258 26.16 22.82 -2.69
N TYR A 259 25.28 23.78 -2.84
CA TYR A 259 25.47 25.01 -3.60
C TYR A 259 25.34 26.20 -2.66
N ALA A 260 26.33 27.10 -2.74
CA ALA A 260 26.34 28.34 -1.97
C ALA A 260 25.77 29.50 -2.80
N HIS A 261 24.86 30.26 -2.22
CA HIS A 261 24.28 31.46 -2.82
C HIS A 261 24.31 32.64 -1.83
N ALA A 262 23.91 33.81 -2.28
CA ALA A 262 23.99 35.05 -1.49
C ALA A 262 23.27 35.01 -0.15
N PHE A 263 22.29 34.14 0.01
CA PHE A 263 21.44 34.06 1.19
C PHE A 263 21.62 32.77 2.01
N GLY A 264 22.55 31.89 1.64
CA GLY A 264 22.78 30.65 2.37
C GLY A 264 23.25 29.48 1.52
N LEU A 265 22.87 28.28 1.96
CA LEU A 265 23.21 27.03 1.29
C LEU A 265 21.96 26.33 0.78
N GLN A 266 22.09 25.74 -0.38
CA GLN A 266 21.08 24.92 -0.99
C GLN A 266 21.66 23.53 -1.29
N LYS A 267 20.95 22.47 -0.89
CA LYS A 267 21.30 21.09 -1.21
C LYS A 267 20.46 20.61 -2.37
N ILE A 268 21.11 20.16 -3.41
CA ILE A 268 20.49 19.50 -4.55
C ILE A 268 20.70 18.00 -4.40
N THR A 269 19.65 17.24 -4.61
CA THR A 269 19.70 15.79 -4.73
C THR A 269 18.95 15.39 -6.00
N THR A 270 19.68 14.89 -6.99
CA THR A 270 19.10 14.35 -8.22
C THR A 270 18.86 12.86 -8.07
N ILE A 271 17.65 12.46 -8.38
CA ILE A 271 17.24 11.05 -8.37
C ILE A 271 16.58 10.80 -9.72
N LYS A 272 17.38 10.41 -10.71
CA LYS A 272 16.95 10.20 -12.10
C LYS A 272 16.30 11.46 -12.68
N SER A 273 15.03 11.34 -13.13
CA SER A 273 14.27 12.45 -13.69
C SER A 273 13.75 13.43 -12.63
N SER A 274 13.99 13.21 -11.35
CA SER A 274 13.51 14.11 -10.29
C SER A 274 14.67 14.78 -9.55
N MET A 275 14.48 16.02 -9.15
CA MET A 275 15.42 16.81 -8.38
C MET A 275 14.76 17.39 -7.13
N VAL A 276 15.32 17.07 -5.98
CA VAL A 276 14.92 17.65 -4.69
C VAL A 276 15.84 18.80 -4.35
N VAL A 277 15.27 19.95 -4.06
CA VAL A 277 15.96 21.16 -3.61
C VAL A 277 15.64 21.40 -2.14
N GLN A 278 16.66 21.54 -1.32
CA GLN A 278 16.53 21.81 0.11
C GLN A 278 17.33 23.06 0.48
N ASP A 279 16.72 23.97 1.24
CA ASP A 279 17.41 25.15 1.78
C ASP A 279 17.90 24.86 3.21
N LYS A 280 19.08 25.34 3.54
CA LYS A 280 19.60 25.27 4.92
C LYS A 280 18.93 26.31 5.78
N THR A 281 18.35 25.89 6.89
CA THR A 281 17.74 26.73 7.92
C THR A 281 18.36 26.42 9.28
N GLU A 282 18.00 27.20 10.28
CA GLU A 282 18.36 26.91 11.69
C GLU A 282 17.85 25.55 12.16
N LYS A 283 16.70 25.09 11.62
CA LYS A 283 16.09 23.79 11.91
C LYS A 283 16.64 22.63 11.08
N GLY A 284 17.60 22.86 10.20
CA GLY A 284 18.18 21.86 9.33
C GLY A 284 17.88 22.11 7.84
N TRP A 285 17.90 21.03 7.06
CA TRP A 285 17.57 21.05 5.63
C TRP A 285 16.06 20.92 5.44
N ILE A 286 15.44 21.91 4.80
CA ILE A 286 13.99 21.92 4.52
C ILE A 286 13.81 21.89 3.01
N MET A 287 12.96 21.00 2.51
CA MET A 287 12.63 20.94 1.09
C MET A 287 11.96 22.23 0.66
N SER A 288 12.50 22.87 -0.36
CA SER A 288 11.98 24.11 -0.92
C SER A 288 11.42 23.94 -2.33
N ASP A 289 11.85 22.91 -3.05
CA ASP A 289 11.34 22.65 -4.40
C ASP A 289 11.53 21.17 -4.79
N LEU A 290 10.68 20.73 -5.72
CA LEU A 290 10.76 19.43 -6.40
C LEU A 290 10.59 19.70 -7.89
N LEU A 291 11.51 19.22 -8.70
CA LEU A 291 11.51 19.45 -10.14
C LEU A 291 11.65 18.12 -10.87
N ASP A 292 11.07 18.03 -12.05
CA ASP A 292 11.24 16.92 -12.98
C ASP A 292 12.04 17.36 -14.19
N TYR A 293 12.77 16.41 -14.80
CA TYR A 293 13.62 16.65 -15.94
C TYR A 293 12.85 16.51 -17.24
N GLU A 294 12.69 17.62 -17.96
CA GLU A 294 12.03 17.66 -19.26
C GLU A 294 12.84 18.50 -20.24
N ASP A 295 13.06 18.00 -21.43
CA ASP A 295 13.74 18.70 -22.54
C ASP A 295 15.07 19.38 -22.16
N GLY A 296 15.90 18.70 -21.36
CA GLY A 296 17.21 19.22 -20.96
C GLY A 296 17.18 20.18 -19.76
N LYS A 297 16.04 20.36 -19.11
CA LYS A 297 15.86 21.28 -17.99
C LYS A 297 15.12 20.61 -16.84
N TRP A 298 15.35 21.09 -15.63
CA TRP A 298 14.60 20.73 -14.45
C TRP A 298 13.47 21.75 -14.24
N THR A 299 12.22 21.30 -14.28
CA THR A 299 11.05 22.18 -14.23
C THR A 299 10.09 21.72 -13.14
N ASN A 300 9.50 22.64 -12.38
CA ASN A 300 8.45 22.33 -11.43
C ASN A 300 7.05 22.66 -11.99
N GLU A 301 6.00 22.25 -11.32
CA GLU A 301 4.60 22.51 -11.68
C GLU A 301 4.27 24.01 -11.84
N LYS A 302 5.05 24.90 -11.21
CA LYS A 302 4.89 26.37 -11.30
C LYS A 302 5.64 26.96 -12.48
N GLY A 303 6.31 26.14 -13.30
CA GLY A 303 7.11 26.57 -14.44
C GLY A 303 8.44 27.20 -14.07
N ASN A 304 8.91 27.09 -12.80
CA ASN A 304 10.26 27.48 -12.44
C ASN A 304 11.24 26.47 -13.03
N GLN A 305 12.34 26.95 -13.56
CA GLN A 305 13.36 26.10 -14.19
C GLN A 305 14.70 26.23 -13.47
N ILE A 306 15.37 25.11 -13.33
CA ILE A 306 16.77 25.05 -12.89
C ILE A 306 17.58 24.34 -13.97
N PHE A 307 18.74 24.86 -14.26
CA PHE A 307 19.72 24.20 -15.11
C PHE A 307 21.15 24.51 -14.60
N PHE A 308 22.12 23.80 -15.11
CA PHE A 308 23.48 23.85 -14.62
C PHE A 308 24.44 24.14 -15.75
N GLU A 309 25.42 24.98 -15.48
CA GLU A 309 26.52 25.27 -16.38
C GLU A 309 27.81 25.13 -15.57
N GLY A 310 28.52 24.02 -15.79
CA GLY A 310 29.66 23.65 -14.95
C GLY A 310 29.24 23.49 -13.47
N ASP A 311 29.88 24.22 -12.58
CA ASP A 311 29.58 24.24 -11.14
C ASP A 311 28.51 25.27 -10.75
N TYR A 312 27.91 25.93 -11.72
CA TYR A 312 26.91 26.96 -11.45
C TYR A 312 25.50 26.42 -11.61
N LEU A 313 24.66 26.73 -10.63
CA LEU A 313 23.19 26.53 -10.68
C LEU A 313 22.58 27.84 -11.18
N LEU A 314 21.78 27.73 -12.23
CA LEU A 314 21.06 28.83 -12.83
C LEU A 314 19.55 28.64 -12.60
N LYS A 315 18.84 29.70 -12.25
CA LYS A 315 17.39 29.70 -12.09
C LYS A 315 16.75 30.66 -13.08
N THR A 316 15.68 30.21 -13.70
CA THR A 316 14.80 31.07 -14.49
C THR A 316 13.57 31.44 -13.67
N THR A 317 13.36 32.72 -13.44
CA THR A 317 12.17 33.27 -12.83
C THR A 317 11.59 34.35 -13.73
N ARG A 318 10.32 34.26 -14.09
CA ARG A 318 9.59 35.28 -14.85
C ARG A 318 10.35 35.83 -16.07
N ASN A 319 10.80 34.94 -16.96
CA ASN A 319 11.53 35.26 -18.20
C ASN A 319 12.96 35.79 -18.04
N ARG A 320 13.58 35.63 -16.90
CA ARG A 320 15.01 35.95 -16.71
C ARG A 320 15.74 34.73 -16.15
N THR A 321 16.85 34.40 -16.78
CA THR A 321 17.81 33.44 -16.28
C THR A 321 18.92 34.15 -15.52
N VAL A 322 19.15 33.75 -14.30
CA VAL A 322 20.24 34.30 -13.46
C VAL A 322 21.08 33.19 -12.87
N ALA A 323 22.37 33.38 -12.80
CA ALA A 323 23.26 32.55 -11.99
C ALA A 323 22.85 32.72 -10.53
N PHE A 324 22.45 31.63 -9.88
CA PHE A 324 21.90 31.68 -8.55
C PHE A 324 22.87 31.19 -7.48
N ALA A 325 23.56 30.08 -7.74
CA ALA A 325 24.42 29.45 -6.76
C ALA A 325 25.62 28.77 -7.44
N GLN A 326 26.71 28.58 -6.70
CA GLN A 326 27.87 27.81 -7.12
C GLN A 326 28.04 26.58 -6.23
N LYS A 327 28.45 25.46 -6.82
CA LYS A 327 28.74 24.23 -6.09
C LYS A 327 29.90 24.45 -5.11
N ALA A 328 29.60 24.21 -3.83
CA ALA A 328 30.57 24.41 -2.77
C ALA A 328 31.61 23.28 -2.74
N LYS A 329 32.88 23.62 -2.61
CA LYS A 329 33.94 22.64 -2.40
C LYS A 329 33.93 22.14 -0.96
N LYS A 330 34.28 20.87 -0.77
CA LYS A 330 34.21 20.19 0.55
C LYS A 330 35.02 20.92 1.65
N GLN A 331 36.09 21.61 1.32
CA GLN A 331 36.90 22.40 2.26
C GLN A 331 36.24 23.71 2.70
N GLU A 332 35.46 24.33 1.86
CA GLU A 332 34.78 25.60 2.17
C GLU A 332 33.63 25.41 3.17
N LEU A 333 32.98 24.24 3.15
CA LEU A 333 31.92 23.90 4.08
C LEU A 333 32.40 23.72 5.52
N ASN A 334 33.67 23.36 5.74
CA ASN A 334 34.21 23.14 7.08
C ASN A 334 34.70 24.43 7.77
N SER A 335 34.92 25.50 7.06
CA SER A 335 35.50 26.76 7.59
C SER A 335 34.48 27.86 7.82
N VAL A 336 33.37 27.86 7.10
CA VAL A 336 32.42 28.99 7.12
C VAL A 336 31.12 28.68 7.89
N TRP A 337 30.82 27.40 8.12
CA TRP A 337 29.49 27.00 8.55
C TRP A 337 29.48 26.03 9.76
N LYS A 338 30.50 26.13 10.59
CA LYS A 338 30.47 25.62 11.96
C LYS A 338 29.73 26.63 12.84
#